data_f07b2510281e4ec38cd4efd6f971a1e4
#
_entry.id   f07b2510281e4ec38cd4efd6f971a1e4
#
_cell.length_a   1.000
_cell.length_b   1.000
_cell.length_c   1.000
_cell.angle_alpha   90.00
_cell.angle_beta   90.00
_cell.angle_gamma   90.00
#
_symmetry.space_group_name_H-M   'P 1'
#
loop_
_entity.id
_entity.type
_entity.pdbx_description
1 polymer ?
#
loop_
_entity_poly.entity_id
_entity_poly.type
_entity_poly.pdbx_seq_one_letter_code
_entity_poly.pdbx_strand_id
1 'polypeptide(L)'
;LKILESLGITLHAYAKEIGGIAIDYEKFDLQAARENAFTMPDKEAAAKVEAYATQKIQEGDSIGGIIECVVEGMMPGIGEPVFDKLDASLGKAMLSIGAVKGFEIGSGFEAAKMTGSENNDSFVMKDGKLTKKTNHAGGVLGGMSDGSNIVFRAAVKPTPSISAVQ
;
A
#
# COMPACT_ATOMS: atom_id res chain seq x y z
N LEU A 1 7.12 15.69 -2.20
CA LEU A 1 8.07 14.79 -1.51
C LEU A 1 9.17 15.57 -0.78
N LYS A 2 9.92 16.49 -1.42
CA LYS A 2 11.04 17.23 -0.78
C LYS A 2 10.69 17.92 0.54
N ILE A 3 9.46 18.43 0.71
CA ILE A 3 9.02 19.04 1.97
C ILE A 3 8.88 17.98 3.06
N LEU A 4 8.32 16.82 2.76
CA LEU A 4 8.21 15.70 3.71
C LEU A 4 9.58 15.16 4.09
N GLU A 5 10.48 15.01 3.12
CA GLU A 5 11.86 14.58 3.36
C GLU A 5 12.60 15.53 4.30
N SER A 6 12.39 16.86 4.18
CA SER A 6 12.99 17.83 5.11
C SER A 6 12.46 17.73 6.54
N LEU A 7 11.31 17.08 6.72
CA LEU A 7 10.72 16.75 8.03
C LEU A 7 11.08 15.34 8.52
N GLY A 8 11.95 14.63 7.79
CA GLY A 8 12.33 13.25 8.10
C GLY A 8 11.29 12.21 7.70
N ILE A 9 10.31 12.58 6.88
CA ILE A 9 9.25 11.68 6.41
C ILE A 9 9.61 11.17 5.02
N THR A 10 9.71 9.86 4.88
CA THR A 10 9.98 9.17 3.61
C THR A 10 8.75 8.42 3.14
N LEU A 11 8.50 8.42 1.84
CA LEU A 11 7.35 7.76 1.24
C LEU A 11 7.81 6.86 0.10
N HIS A 12 7.40 5.59 0.17
CA HIS A 12 7.63 4.58 -0.86
C HIS A 12 6.30 4.07 -1.38
N ALA A 13 6.10 4.15 -2.69
CA ALA A 13 4.94 3.59 -3.36
C ALA A 13 5.40 2.65 -4.46
N TYR A 14 4.82 1.46 -4.52
CA TYR A 14 5.17 0.42 -5.46
C TYR A 14 3.98 -0.47 -5.80
N ALA A 15 4.05 -1.16 -6.93
CA ALA A 15 3.06 -2.14 -7.28
C ALA A 15 3.25 -3.41 -6.44
N LYS A 16 2.27 -3.70 -5.60
CA LYS A 16 2.19 -4.92 -4.79
C LYS A 16 1.68 -6.10 -5.60
N GLU A 17 0.73 -5.83 -6.50
CA GLU A 17 0.10 -6.85 -7.32
C GLU A 17 -0.36 -6.24 -8.64
N ILE A 18 -0.18 -6.94 -9.75
CA ILE A 18 -0.70 -6.57 -11.07
C ILE A 18 -1.28 -7.81 -11.73
N GLY A 19 -2.55 -7.75 -12.15
CA GLY A 19 -3.22 -8.85 -12.83
C GLY A 19 -3.29 -10.15 -12.02
N GLY A 20 -3.33 -10.06 -10.68
CA GLY A 20 -3.31 -11.20 -9.77
C GLY A 20 -1.91 -11.75 -9.47
N ILE A 21 -0.85 -11.18 -10.04
CA ILE A 21 0.53 -11.55 -9.76
C ILE A 21 1.06 -10.63 -8.66
N ALA A 22 1.16 -11.16 -7.44
CA ALA A 22 1.65 -10.43 -6.27
C ALA A 22 3.17 -10.60 -6.08
N ILE A 23 3.77 -9.63 -5.40
CA ILE A 23 5.16 -9.73 -4.94
C ILE A 23 5.29 -10.76 -3.82
N ASP A 24 6.49 -11.33 -3.71
CA ASP A 24 6.95 -12.07 -2.55
C ASP A 24 7.78 -11.14 -1.64
N TYR A 25 7.31 -10.88 -0.42
CA TYR A 25 8.02 -10.01 0.50
C TYR A 25 9.39 -10.55 0.94
N GLU A 26 9.66 -11.84 0.79
CA GLU A 26 10.99 -12.41 1.02
C GLU A 26 12.00 -11.99 -0.07
N LYS A 27 11.49 -11.58 -1.24
CA LYS A 27 12.29 -11.07 -2.39
C LYS A 27 12.21 -9.57 -2.56
N PHE A 28 11.67 -8.87 -1.55
CA PHE A 28 11.45 -7.43 -1.62
C PHE A 28 12.76 -6.65 -1.77
N ASP A 29 12.89 -5.91 -2.86
CA ASP A 29 14.01 -5.02 -3.16
C ASP A 29 13.49 -3.71 -3.75
N LEU A 30 13.56 -2.64 -2.97
CA LEU A 30 13.08 -1.32 -3.39
C LEU A 30 13.88 -0.76 -4.57
N GLN A 31 15.15 -1.17 -4.73
CA GLN A 31 15.95 -0.78 -5.89
C GLN A 31 15.41 -1.45 -7.17
N ALA A 32 14.99 -2.71 -7.09
CA ALA A 32 14.38 -3.41 -8.21
C ALA A 32 13.11 -2.69 -8.73
N ALA A 33 12.33 -2.08 -7.84
CA ALA A 33 11.15 -1.31 -8.23
C ALA A 33 11.48 -0.12 -9.14
N ARG A 34 12.67 0.46 -9.00
CA ARG A 34 13.15 1.59 -9.83
C ARG A 34 13.69 1.17 -11.18
N GLU A 35 13.99 -0.11 -11.35
CA GLU A 35 14.67 -0.68 -12.52
C GLU A 35 13.69 -1.32 -13.50
N ASN A 36 12.40 -1.46 -13.17
CA ASN A 36 11.40 -2.06 -14.04
C ASN A 36 10.20 -1.12 -14.31
N ALA A 37 9.53 -1.34 -15.43
CA ALA A 37 8.42 -0.51 -15.90
C ALA A 37 7.18 -0.53 -14.99
N PHE A 38 7.04 -1.56 -14.15
CA PHE A 38 5.88 -1.76 -13.29
C PHE A 38 6.08 -1.21 -11.88
N THR A 39 7.27 -0.71 -11.56
CA THR A 39 7.63 -0.24 -10.21
C THR A 39 7.39 -1.35 -9.17
N MET A 40 7.75 -2.58 -9.49
CA MET A 40 7.50 -3.76 -8.69
C MET A 40 8.77 -4.19 -7.95
N PRO A 41 8.77 -4.30 -6.59
CA PRO A 41 9.99 -4.56 -5.81
C PRO A 41 10.37 -6.06 -5.74
N ASP A 42 9.88 -6.86 -6.67
CA ASP A 42 10.23 -8.27 -6.86
C ASP A 42 10.53 -8.51 -8.34
N LYS A 43 11.78 -8.81 -8.66
CA LYS A 43 12.24 -9.00 -10.06
C LYS A 43 11.55 -10.18 -10.75
N GLU A 44 11.28 -11.27 -10.01
CA GLU A 44 10.61 -12.43 -10.58
C GLU A 44 9.13 -12.16 -10.85
N ALA A 45 8.45 -11.49 -9.90
CA ALA A 45 7.07 -11.08 -10.10
C ALA A 45 6.97 -10.06 -11.24
N ALA A 46 7.88 -9.09 -11.34
CA ALA A 46 7.93 -8.11 -12.42
C ALA A 46 8.07 -8.79 -13.79
N ALA A 47 8.95 -9.79 -13.93
CA ALA A 47 9.12 -10.54 -15.18
C ALA A 47 7.84 -11.31 -15.57
N LYS A 48 7.14 -11.91 -14.60
CA LYS A 48 5.84 -12.58 -14.83
C LYS A 48 4.78 -11.58 -15.27
N VAL A 49 4.73 -10.41 -14.61
CA VAL A 49 3.80 -9.32 -14.98
C VAL A 49 4.08 -8.82 -16.39
N GLU A 50 5.34 -8.66 -16.79
CA GLU A 50 5.71 -8.23 -18.13
C GLU A 50 5.20 -9.19 -19.22
N ALA A 51 5.40 -10.49 -19.00
CA ALA A 51 4.90 -11.51 -19.91
C ALA A 51 3.36 -11.51 -19.99
N TYR A 52 2.69 -11.42 -18.85
CA TYR A 52 1.22 -11.39 -18.79
C TYR A 52 0.64 -10.13 -19.39
N ALA A 53 1.22 -8.97 -19.11
CA ALA A 53 0.80 -7.68 -19.69
C ALA A 53 0.97 -7.68 -21.20
N THR A 54 2.08 -8.23 -21.71
CA THR A 54 2.31 -8.37 -23.16
C THR A 54 1.23 -9.22 -23.82
N GLN A 55 0.88 -10.35 -23.21
CA GLN A 55 -0.23 -11.18 -23.68
C GLN A 55 -1.55 -10.41 -23.72
N LYS A 56 -1.90 -9.70 -22.65
CA LYS A 56 -3.15 -8.94 -22.57
C LYS A 56 -3.22 -7.80 -23.58
N ILE A 57 -2.09 -7.12 -23.83
CA ILE A 57 -2.00 -6.12 -24.91
C ILE A 57 -2.30 -6.74 -26.28
N GLN A 58 -1.77 -7.94 -26.57
CA GLN A 58 -2.04 -8.64 -27.83
C GLN A 58 -3.51 -9.06 -27.96
N GLU A 59 -4.16 -9.38 -26.83
CA GLU A 59 -5.59 -9.70 -26.76
C GLU A 59 -6.47 -8.44 -26.84
N GLY A 60 -5.88 -7.25 -26.84
CA GLY A 60 -6.60 -5.97 -26.82
C GLY A 60 -7.29 -5.68 -25.49
N ASP A 61 -6.82 -6.27 -24.41
CA ASP A 61 -7.38 -6.21 -23.06
C ASP A 61 -6.50 -5.38 -22.11
N SER A 62 -6.95 -5.17 -20.89
CA SER A 62 -6.26 -4.42 -19.83
C SER A 62 -6.28 -5.17 -18.51
N ILE A 63 -5.36 -4.81 -17.62
CA ILE A 63 -5.23 -5.40 -16.30
C ILE A 63 -5.23 -4.32 -15.22
N GLY A 64 -5.75 -4.66 -14.05
CA GLY A 64 -5.70 -3.83 -12.85
C GLY A 64 -4.57 -4.24 -11.93
N GLY A 65 -4.47 -3.58 -10.77
CA GLY A 65 -3.45 -3.90 -9.79
C GLY A 65 -3.70 -3.25 -8.44
N ILE A 66 -2.80 -3.53 -7.51
CA ILE A 66 -2.77 -2.97 -6.16
C ILE A 66 -1.45 -2.24 -5.98
N ILE A 67 -1.54 -0.98 -5.62
CA ILE A 67 -0.40 -0.17 -5.19
C ILE A 67 -0.33 -0.20 -3.67
N GLU A 68 0.84 -0.48 -3.12
CA GLU A 68 1.10 -0.32 -1.70
C GLU A 68 1.97 0.91 -1.47
N CYS A 69 1.62 1.67 -0.43
CA CYS A 69 2.35 2.85 0.00
C CYS A 69 2.77 2.69 1.46
N VAL A 70 4.06 2.94 1.71
CA VAL A 70 4.65 2.94 3.04
C VAL A 70 5.18 4.34 3.33
N VAL A 71 4.72 4.96 4.44
CA VAL A 71 5.23 6.24 4.92
C VAL A 71 5.99 6.00 6.22
N GLU A 72 7.26 6.37 6.23
CA GLU A 72 8.15 6.23 7.36
C GLU A 72 8.46 7.59 8.00
N GLY A 73 8.76 7.59 9.28
CA GLY A 73 9.16 8.80 10.01
C GLY A 73 8.01 9.73 10.38
N MET A 74 6.75 9.30 10.22
CA MET A 74 5.60 10.11 10.65
C MET A 74 5.58 10.22 12.18
N MET A 75 5.47 11.46 12.69
CA MET A 75 5.30 11.69 14.11
C MET A 75 3.91 11.24 14.60
N PRO A 76 3.76 10.82 15.86
CA PRO A 76 2.45 10.53 16.44
C PRO A 76 1.56 11.77 16.51
N GLY A 77 0.23 11.56 16.43
CA GLY A 77 -0.78 12.59 16.68
C GLY A 77 -1.25 13.38 15.47
N ILE A 78 -0.90 12.97 14.25
CA ILE A 78 -1.39 13.61 13.02
C ILE A 78 -2.73 12.98 12.65
N GLY A 79 -3.77 13.79 12.52
CA GLY A 79 -5.15 13.44 12.21
C GLY A 79 -6.13 14.11 13.18
N GLU A 80 -7.33 14.40 12.74
CA GLU A 80 -8.37 15.08 13.53
C GLU A 80 -9.66 14.23 13.57
N PRO A 81 -9.80 13.30 14.53
CA PRO A 81 -11.09 12.68 14.80
C PRO A 81 -12.15 13.74 15.13
N VAL A 82 -13.41 13.57 14.74
CA VAL A 82 -14.10 12.36 14.28
C VAL A 82 -14.06 12.22 12.75
N PHE A 83 -14.19 13.31 11.99
CA PHE A 83 -14.41 13.26 10.53
C PHE A 83 -13.11 13.34 9.72
N ASP A 84 -12.09 14.02 10.22
CA ASP A 84 -10.81 14.22 9.54
C ASP A 84 -9.70 13.30 10.12
N LYS A 85 -10.10 12.06 10.46
CA LYS A 85 -9.16 11.00 10.80
C LYS A 85 -8.13 10.82 9.68
N LEU A 86 -6.91 10.48 10.03
CA LEU A 86 -5.83 10.30 9.05
C LEU A 86 -6.16 9.22 8.00
N ASP A 87 -6.69 8.07 8.43
CA ASP A 87 -7.13 7.01 7.52
C ASP A 87 -8.27 7.46 6.59
N ALA A 88 -9.24 8.23 7.10
CA ALA A 88 -10.33 8.78 6.31
C ALA A 88 -9.83 9.79 5.27
N SER A 89 -8.89 10.67 5.66
CA SER A 89 -8.29 11.67 4.78
C SER A 89 -7.43 11.02 3.70
N LEU A 90 -6.65 10.00 4.04
CA LEU A 90 -5.89 9.19 3.08
C LEU A 90 -6.83 8.46 2.11
N GLY A 91 -7.89 7.81 2.61
CA GLY A 91 -8.88 7.14 1.78
C GLY A 91 -9.57 8.10 0.82
N LYS A 92 -9.98 9.29 1.28
CA LYS A 92 -10.54 10.34 0.44
C LYS A 92 -9.57 10.77 -0.66
N ALA A 93 -8.30 10.99 -0.32
CA ALA A 93 -7.28 11.36 -1.29
C ALA A 93 -7.06 10.26 -2.34
N MET A 94 -6.90 9.01 -1.93
CA MET A 94 -6.70 7.89 -2.83
C MET A 94 -7.90 7.65 -3.74
N LEU A 95 -9.11 7.66 -3.21
CA LEU A 95 -10.34 7.46 -4.00
C LEU A 95 -10.66 8.64 -4.93
N SER A 96 -10.02 9.80 -4.77
CA SER A 96 -10.11 10.91 -5.71
C SER A 96 -9.27 10.69 -6.98
N ILE A 97 -8.34 9.73 -6.97
CA ILE A 97 -7.53 9.39 -8.13
C ILE A 97 -8.37 8.55 -9.10
N GLY A 98 -8.34 8.90 -10.38
CA GLY A 98 -9.04 8.15 -11.42
C GLY A 98 -8.62 6.68 -11.44
N ALA A 99 -9.58 5.79 -11.68
CA ALA A 99 -9.44 4.33 -11.69
C ALA A 99 -9.22 3.67 -10.32
N VAL A 100 -8.93 4.38 -9.25
CA VAL A 100 -8.90 3.81 -7.90
C VAL A 100 -10.33 3.42 -7.48
N LYS A 101 -10.51 2.18 -7.01
CA LYS A 101 -11.80 1.59 -6.62
C LYS A 101 -11.80 0.96 -5.24
N GLY A 102 -10.65 0.86 -4.60
CA GLY A 102 -10.52 0.34 -3.25
C GLY A 102 -9.39 1.03 -2.50
N PHE A 103 -9.57 1.11 -1.19
CA PHE A 103 -8.56 1.60 -0.26
C PHE A 103 -8.60 0.72 0.99
N GLU A 104 -7.45 0.36 1.50
CA GLU A 104 -7.31 -0.28 2.80
C GLU A 104 -6.04 0.19 3.51
N ILE A 105 -6.07 0.15 4.86
CA ILE A 105 -4.96 0.53 5.72
C ILE A 105 -4.61 -0.60 6.67
N GLY A 106 -3.31 -0.80 6.95
CA GLY A 106 -2.85 -1.89 7.81
C GLY A 106 -3.27 -3.26 7.29
N SER A 107 -3.88 -4.08 8.14
CA SER A 107 -4.42 -5.38 7.73
C SER A 107 -5.61 -5.28 6.78
N GLY A 108 -6.24 -4.10 6.66
CA GLY A 108 -7.34 -3.88 5.73
C GLY A 108 -8.46 -4.90 5.89
N PHE A 109 -8.91 -5.51 4.79
CA PHE A 109 -9.98 -6.52 4.81
C PHE A 109 -9.60 -7.81 5.54
N GLU A 110 -8.31 -8.13 5.68
CA GLU A 110 -7.88 -9.32 6.44
C GLU A 110 -8.22 -9.19 7.93
N ALA A 111 -8.29 -7.96 8.48
CA ALA A 111 -8.70 -7.73 9.86
C ALA A 111 -10.09 -8.31 10.19
N ALA A 112 -11.00 -8.40 9.20
CA ALA A 112 -12.31 -8.98 9.37
C ALA A 112 -12.30 -10.50 9.63
N LYS A 113 -11.18 -11.17 9.36
CA LYS A 113 -11.00 -12.61 9.58
C LYS A 113 -10.26 -12.90 10.89
N MET A 114 -9.73 -11.88 11.56
CA MET A 114 -8.95 -12.00 12.78
C MET A 114 -9.81 -11.86 14.03
N THR A 115 -9.39 -12.52 15.08
CA THR A 115 -9.88 -12.23 16.43
C THR A 115 -9.22 -10.94 16.96
N GLY A 116 -9.82 -10.33 18.00
CA GLY A 116 -9.23 -9.13 18.62
C GLY A 116 -7.80 -9.34 19.12
N SER A 117 -7.49 -10.50 19.67
CA SER A 117 -6.15 -10.85 20.15
C SER A 117 -5.13 -11.02 19.02
N GLU A 118 -5.54 -11.47 17.85
CA GLU A 118 -4.69 -11.59 16.66
C GLU A 118 -4.45 -10.23 16.00
N ASN A 119 -5.49 -9.40 15.96
CA ASN A 119 -5.41 -8.09 15.29
C ASN A 119 -4.75 -7.00 16.14
N ASN A 120 -4.71 -7.15 17.48
CA ASN A 120 -4.10 -6.15 18.36
C ASN A 120 -2.59 -6.04 18.17
N ASP A 121 -2.12 -4.80 17.98
CA ASP A 121 -0.69 -4.46 17.94
C ASP A 121 -0.14 -4.33 19.37
N SER A 122 0.42 -5.40 19.90
CA SER A 122 1.00 -5.39 21.26
C SER A 122 2.21 -4.44 21.35
N PHE A 123 2.24 -3.62 22.39
CA PHE A 123 3.39 -2.77 22.68
C PHE A 123 4.51 -3.58 23.31
N VAL A 124 5.74 -3.30 22.88
CA VAL A 124 6.97 -3.92 23.39
C VAL A 124 8.06 -2.87 23.57
N MET A 125 8.98 -3.14 24.51
CA MET A 125 10.20 -2.33 24.64
C MET A 125 11.28 -2.94 23.74
N LYS A 126 11.79 -2.14 22.80
CA LYS A 126 12.92 -2.51 21.93
C LYS A 126 13.95 -1.37 21.98
N ASP A 127 15.19 -1.69 22.34
CA ASP A 127 16.30 -0.73 22.43
C ASP A 127 15.97 0.52 23.28
N GLY A 128 15.24 0.31 24.40
CA GLY A 128 14.80 1.38 25.29
C GLY A 128 13.67 2.27 24.79
N LYS A 129 13.08 1.94 23.64
CA LYS A 129 11.94 2.65 23.04
C LYS A 129 10.69 1.79 23.07
N LEU A 130 9.56 2.42 23.37
CA LEU A 130 8.25 1.79 23.21
C LEU A 130 7.94 1.67 21.71
N THR A 131 7.68 0.46 21.25
CA THR A 131 7.31 0.16 19.86
C THR A 131 6.22 -0.89 19.82
N LYS A 132 5.70 -1.21 18.65
CA LYS A 132 4.73 -2.28 18.44
C LYS A 132 5.42 -3.53 17.91
N LYS A 133 4.91 -4.70 18.29
CA LYS A 133 5.33 -6.00 17.77
C LYS A 133 4.87 -6.21 16.33
N THR A 134 3.68 -5.73 16.00
CA THR A 134 3.02 -5.81 14.70
C THR A 134 2.50 -4.44 14.29
N ASN A 135 1.99 -4.30 13.10
CA ASN A 135 1.42 -3.05 12.58
C ASN A 135 0.12 -3.31 11.81
N HIS A 136 -0.79 -4.08 12.43
CA HIS A 136 -2.09 -4.39 11.85
C HIS A 136 -2.96 -3.15 11.65
N ALA A 137 -2.81 -2.15 12.53
CA ALA A 137 -3.50 -0.86 12.40
C ALA A 137 -2.93 0.02 11.27
N GLY A 138 -1.79 -0.35 10.68
CA GLY A 138 -1.18 0.40 9.58
C GLY A 138 -0.71 1.80 9.97
N GLY A 139 -0.24 1.98 11.22
CA GLY A 139 0.31 3.26 11.72
C GLY A 139 -0.74 4.27 12.14
N VAL A 140 -2.02 3.90 12.18
CA VAL A 140 -3.12 4.80 12.57
C VAL A 140 -3.96 4.17 13.67
N LEU A 141 -4.03 4.82 14.83
CA LEU A 141 -4.85 4.44 15.97
C LEU A 141 -5.78 5.58 16.37
N GLY A 142 -7.06 5.28 16.58
CA GLY A 142 -8.05 6.29 16.93
C GLY A 142 -8.21 7.40 15.90
N GLY A 143 -7.75 7.17 14.67
CA GLY A 143 -7.77 8.17 13.59
C GLY A 143 -6.55 9.10 13.54
N MET A 144 -5.53 8.84 14.32
CA MET A 144 -4.28 9.61 14.37
C MET A 144 -3.08 8.71 14.11
N SER A 145 -2.01 9.26 13.55
CA SER A 145 -0.73 8.55 13.44
C SER A 145 -0.21 8.16 14.82
N ASP A 146 0.40 6.98 14.93
CA ASP A 146 0.89 6.42 16.19
C ASP A 146 2.42 6.31 16.27
N GLY A 147 3.13 6.82 15.25
CA GLY A 147 4.58 6.77 15.14
C GLY A 147 5.13 5.52 14.47
N SER A 148 4.29 4.52 14.17
CA SER A 148 4.66 3.39 13.31
C SER A 148 4.60 3.81 11.84
N ASN A 149 5.18 3.01 10.94
CA ASN A 149 5.03 3.23 9.52
C ASN A 149 3.54 3.21 9.13
N ILE A 150 3.11 4.23 8.38
CA ILE A 150 1.77 4.21 7.81
C ILE A 150 1.82 3.32 6.56
N VAL A 151 0.97 2.30 6.54
CA VAL A 151 0.92 1.32 5.44
C VAL A 151 -0.52 1.25 4.92
N PHE A 152 -0.70 1.59 3.65
CA PHE A 152 -2.00 1.52 3.00
C PHE A 152 -1.89 1.03 1.56
N ARG A 153 -2.99 0.56 1.01
CA ARG A 153 -3.10 0.03 -0.35
C ARG A 153 -4.27 0.65 -1.08
N ALA A 154 -4.09 0.81 -2.39
CA ALA A 154 -5.11 1.28 -3.31
C ALA A 154 -5.29 0.28 -4.46
N ALA A 155 -6.51 -0.16 -4.69
CA ALA A 155 -6.86 -1.02 -5.81
C ALA A 155 -7.22 -0.17 -7.03
N VAL A 156 -6.54 -0.42 -8.14
CA VAL A 156 -6.72 0.27 -9.43
C VAL A 156 -7.41 -0.69 -10.39
N LYS A 157 -8.57 -0.29 -10.91
CA LYS A 157 -9.30 -1.12 -11.87
C LYS A 157 -8.61 -1.13 -13.24
N PRO A 158 -8.83 -2.18 -14.08
CA PRO A 158 -8.41 -2.17 -15.47
C PRO A 158 -8.99 -0.96 -16.23
N THR A 159 -8.27 -0.51 -17.25
CA THR A 159 -8.76 0.53 -18.16
C THR A 159 -9.96 0.00 -18.94
N PRO A 160 -11.11 0.71 -18.99
CA PRO A 160 -12.30 0.21 -19.68
C PRO A 160 -12.23 0.35 -21.21
N SER A 161 -11.34 1.20 -21.73
CA SER A 161 -11.15 1.39 -23.17
C SER A 161 -10.26 0.30 -23.74
N ILE A 162 -10.86 -0.84 -24.04
CA ILE A 162 -10.21 -2.01 -24.64
C ILE A 162 -10.70 -2.23 -26.08
N SER A 163 -9.90 -2.93 -26.88
CA SER A 163 -10.24 -3.28 -28.26
C SER A 163 -10.77 -4.72 -28.39
N ALA A 164 -10.71 -5.51 -27.33
CA ALA A 164 -11.35 -6.82 -27.29
C ALA A 164 -12.87 -6.70 -27.44
N VAL A 165 -13.48 -7.63 -28.16
CA VAL A 165 -14.95 -7.70 -28.32
C VAL A 165 -15.59 -8.00 -26.98
N GLN A 166 -16.57 -7.18 -26.59
CA GLN A 166 -17.32 -7.31 -25.34
C GLN A 166 -18.69 -7.94 -25.60
#